data_2ec476d4cef11faddb80665f264ec10f
#
_entry.id   2ec476d4cef11faddb80665f264ec10f
#
_cell.length_a   1.000
_cell.length_b   1.000
_cell.length_c   1.000
_cell.angle_alpha   90.00
_cell.angle_beta   90.00
_cell.angle_gamma   90.00
#
_symmetry.space_group_name_H-M   'P 1'
#
loop_
_entity.id
_entity.type
_entity.pdbx_description
1 polymer ?
#
loop_
_entity_poly.entity_id
_entity_poly.type
_entity_poly.pdbx_seq_one_letter_code
_entity_poly.pdbx_strand_id
1 'polypeptide(L)'
;QTFGWLGWAKNGEAAGTSCFAKRLEAIQIYVVPKGLTPASDTQAVSYIQYGKSAINAEDAGMINYMTHVQTYGDESYVSDGSLSGTYAEGKRLEAIRIKVNNKLAGAEGGVTYRTHVQKIGWQDWVSDGAKSGTTGEAKRLEAIEIKLTGELAEKYDVYYRVHAQTYGWLNWAKNGQTAGTTGLARRLEGIQIVLVPKGGKAPAAEPLTDQRYCVTLQ
;
A
#
# COMPACT_ATOMS: atom_id res chain seq x y z
N GLN A 1 -5.43 15.00 -11.04
CA GLN A 1 -6.64 14.16 -11.09
C GLN A 1 -6.35 12.78 -10.50
N THR A 2 -7.17 12.28 -9.61
CA THR A 2 -7.10 10.96 -8.93
C THR A 2 -6.06 10.88 -7.80
N PHE A 3 -4.87 11.43 -7.97
CA PHE A 3 -3.76 11.30 -7.01
C PHE A 3 -3.70 12.43 -5.97
N GLY A 4 -4.50 13.50 -6.13
CA GLY A 4 -4.40 14.67 -5.26
C GLY A 4 -3.07 15.42 -5.42
N TRP A 5 -2.61 16.07 -4.36
CA TRP A 5 -1.31 16.72 -4.33
C TRP A 5 -0.20 15.67 -4.22
N LEU A 6 0.72 15.68 -5.18
CA LEU A 6 1.95 14.88 -5.14
C LEU A 6 3.01 15.59 -4.28
N GLY A 7 4.08 14.88 -3.94
CA GLY A 7 5.22 15.42 -3.21
C GLY A 7 5.95 16.53 -3.96
N TRP A 8 6.82 17.24 -3.27
CA TRP A 8 7.62 18.31 -3.86
C TRP A 8 8.74 17.77 -4.74
N ALA A 9 8.81 18.25 -5.96
CA ALA A 9 9.98 18.11 -6.84
C ALA A 9 10.87 19.33 -6.73
N LYS A 10 12.20 19.17 -6.82
CA LYS A 10 13.17 20.27 -6.72
C LYS A 10 14.21 20.19 -7.83
N ASN A 11 14.76 21.36 -8.20
CA ASN A 11 15.96 21.46 -9.03
C ASN A 11 15.88 20.63 -10.33
N GLY A 12 14.76 20.66 -11.04
CA GLY A 12 14.59 19.94 -12.30
C GLY A 12 14.06 18.51 -12.18
N GLU A 13 13.75 18.03 -10.97
CA GLU A 13 13.02 16.77 -10.81
C GLU A 13 11.63 16.84 -11.44
N ALA A 14 11.14 15.75 -11.98
CA ALA A 14 9.81 15.67 -12.56
C ALA A 14 8.72 15.78 -11.50
N ALA A 15 7.68 16.55 -11.77
CA ALA A 15 6.47 16.63 -10.97
C ALA A 15 5.27 16.27 -11.83
N GLY A 16 4.39 15.39 -11.33
CA GLY A 16 3.18 15.01 -12.05
C GLY A 16 3.06 13.52 -12.35
N THR A 17 2.39 13.19 -13.43
CA THR A 17 2.14 11.81 -13.87
C THR A 17 2.51 11.62 -15.33
N SER A 18 2.95 10.42 -15.71
CA SER A 18 3.19 10.03 -17.09
C SER A 18 2.52 8.70 -17.40
N CYS A 19 1.98 8.56 -18.62
CA CYS A 19 1.31 7.36 -19.13
C CYS A 19 0.00 6.94 -18.42
N PHE A 20 -0.53 7.77 -17.54
CA PHE A 20 -1.82 7.51 -16.86
C PHE A 20 -3.02 8.19 -17.51
N ALA A 21 -2.83 8.94 -18.60
CA ALA A 21 -3.86 9.80 -19.18
C ALA A 21 -4.55 10.75 -18.14
N LYS A 22 -3.82 11.16 -17.10
CA LYS A 22 -4.28 12.08 -16.07
C LYS A 22 -3.75 13.47 -16.35
N ARG A 23 -4.64 14.47 -16.30
CA ARG A 23 -4.27 15.85 -16.48
C ARG A 23 -3.70 16.46 -15.21
N LEU A 24 -2.83 17.42 -15.36
CA LEU A 24 -2.41 18.30 -14.29
C LEU A 24 -3.53 19.34 -14.05
N GLU A 25 -4.02 19.44 -12.83
CA GLU A 25 -5.13 20.33 -12.47
C GLU A 25 -4.66 21.58 -11.74
N ALA A 26 -3.56 21.49 -11.00
CA ALA A 26 -2.95 22.61 -10.30
C ALA A 26 -1.44 22.39 -10.12
N ILE A 27 -0.71 23.47 -9.94
CA ILE A 27 0.72 23.47 -9.60
C ILE A 27 0.98 24.49 -8.50
N GLN A 28 1.84 24.16 -7.55
CA GLN A 28 2.39 25.09 -6.56
C GLN A 28 3.90 25.19 -6.78
N ILE A 29 4.44 26.39 -6.72
CA ILE A 29 5.88 26.64 -6.89
C ILE A 29 6.35 27.51 -5.73
N TYR A 30 7.37 27.05 -5.01
CA TYR A 30 8.02 27.78 -3.93
C TYR A 30 9.52 27.91 -4.17
N VAL A 31 10.07 29.04 -3.79
CA VAL A 31 11.52 29.25 -3.66
C VAL A 31 11.83 29.22 -2.18
N VAL A 32 12.66 28.26 -1.77
CA VAL A 32 13.08 28.11 -0.36
C VAL A 32 14.60 28.22 -0.25
N PRO A 33 15.14 28.68 0.88
CA PRO A 33 16.56 28.66 1.14
C PRO A 33 17.16 27.26 0.95
N LYS A 34 18.40 27.17 0.49
CA LYS A 34 19.09 25.90 0.27
C LYS A 34 19.12 25.07 1.56
N GLY A 35 18.69 23.82 1.46
CA GLY A 35 18.62 22.89 2.60
C GLY A 35 17.26 22.83 3.31
N LEU A 36 16.33 23.72 2.99
CA LEU A 36 14.96 23.65 3.49
C LEU A 36 14.01 22.98 2.49
N THR A 37 12.91 22.44 3.00
CA THR A 37 11.78 21.92 2.20
C THR A 37 10.51 22.64 2.61
N PRO A 38 9.58 22.91 1.67
CA PRO A 38 8.28 23.43 2.04
C PRO A 38 7.55 22.47 2.99
N ALA A 39 6.80 23.01 3.94
CA ALA A 39 5.87 22.20 4.74
C ALA A 39 4.81 21.60 3.79
N SER A 40 4.48 20.34 3.96
CA SER A 40 3.57 19.69 3.02
C SER A 40 2.62 18.69 3.65
N ASP A 41 1.37 18.76 3.19
CA ASP A 41 0.36 17.71 3.31
C ASP A 41 0.30 16.83 2.06
N THR A 42 1.38 16.74 1.31
CA THR A 42 1.46 16.07 0.01
C THR A 42 1.91 14.62 0.13
N GLN A 43 1.72 13.85 -0.93
CA GLN A 43 2.26 12.49 -1.02
C GLN A 43 3.79 12.50 -1.03
N ALA A 44 4.41 11.38 -0.64
CA ALA A 44 5.86 11.25 -0.58
C ALA A 44 6.56 11.34 -1.96
N VAL A 45 5.82 11.16 -3.06
CA VAL A 45 6.37 11.17 -4.42
C VAL A 45 5.90 12.39 -5.20
N SER A 46 6.81 13.04 -5.91
CA SER A 46 6.54 14.21 -6.75
C SER A 46 6.07 13.86 -8.17
N TYR A 47 6.29 12.63 -8.60
CA TYR A 47 6.00 12.17 -9.96
C TYR A 47 5.58 10.71 -9.98
N ILE A 48 4.54 10.40 -10.75
CA ILE A 48 4.02 9.04 -10.91
C ILE A 48 3.98 8.70 -12.41
N GLN A 49 4.58 7.57 -12.78
CA GLN A 49 4.61 7.08 -14.15
C GLN A 49 4.06 5.65 -14.24
N TYR A 50 3.12 5.40 -15.14
CA TYR A 50 2.61 4.07 -15.40
C TYR A 50 3.70 3.20 -16.05
N GLY A 51 3.96 2.02 -15.47
CA GLY A 51 4.88 1.02 -16.03
C GLY A 51 6.37 1.33 -15.94
N LYS A 52 6.77 2.43 -15.26
CA LYS A 52 8.17 2.65 -14.88
C LYS A 52 8.23 3.05 -13.41
N SER A 53 9.03 2.35 -12.63
CA SER A 53 9.34 2.75 -11.26
C SER A 53 9.83 4.20 -11.25
N ALA A 54 9.16 5.04 -10.47
CA ALA A 54 9.82 6.23 -9.95
C ALA A 54 11.11 5.76 -9.27
N ILE A 55 12.18 6.49 -9.46
CA ILE A 55 13.53 6.27 -8.94
C ILE A 55 13.51 5.44 -7.65
N ASN A 56 13.83 4.13 -7.74
CA ASN A 56 13.92 3.19 -6.61
C ASN A 56 12.76 3.26 -5.60
N ALA A 57 11.52 3.42 -6.06
CA ALA A 57 10.32 3.38 -5.21
C ALA A 57 10.22 2.08 -4.38
N GLU A 58 11.00 1.08 -4.77
CA GLU A 58 11.11 -0.17 -4.03
C GLU A 58 11.65 -0.01 -2.61
N ASP A 59 12.36 1.10 -2.30
CA ASP A 59 12.97 1.36 -1.00
C ASP A 59 12.73 2.81 -0.52
N ALA A 60 11.66 3.45 -1.02
CA ALA A 60 11.39 4.86 -0.74
C ALA A 60 10.92 5.13 0.70
N GLY A 61 10.32 4.15 1.37
CA GLY A 61 9.84 4.25 2.74
C GLY A 61 10.33 3.13 3.64
N MET A 62 9.92 3.15 4.90
CA MET A 62 10.23 2.10 5.87
C MET A 62 9.58 0.77 5.46
N ILE A 63 8.34 0.80 4.98
CA ILE A 63 7.65 -0.36 4.40
C ILE A 63 7.21 -0.03 2.98
N ASN A 64 7.56 -0.91 2.05
CA ASN A 64 7.33 -0.73 0.61
C ASN A 64 6.52 -1.91 0.08
N TYR A 65 5.53 -1.64 -0.75
CA TYR A 65 4.64 -2.68 -1.27
C TYR A 65 4.09 -2.33 -2.64
N MET A 66 3.76 -3.38 -3.39
CA MET A 66 3.13 -3.27 -4.71
C MET A 66 2.08 -4.35 -4.89
N THR A 67 1.07 -4.09 -5.67
CA THR A 67 0.03 -5.06 -6.00
C THR A 67 -0.01 -5.39 -7.48
N HIS A 68 -0.43 -6.62 -7.79
CA HIS A 68 -0.83 -7.03 -9.12
C HIS A 68 -2.33 -6.82 -9.27
N VAL A 69 -2.72 -5.95 -10.17
CA VAL A 69 -4.11 -5.53 -10.38
C VAL A 69 -4.65 -6.11 -11.67
N GLN A 70 -5.88 -6.60 -11.63
CA GLN A 70 -6.61 -7.05 -12.82
C GLN A 70 -6.49 -6.04 -13.97
N THR A 71 -6.06 -6.49 -15.14
CA THR A 71 -5.89 -5.70 -16.37
C THR A 71 -4.65 -4.80 -16.37
N TYR A 72 -4.21 -4.28 -15.20
CA TYR A 72 -3.08 -3.35 -15.11
C TYR A 72 -1.74 -4.07 -14.91
N GLY A 73 -1.76 -5.29 -14.34
CA GLY A 73 -0.55 -6.03 -14.03
C GLY A 73 0.12 -5.54 -12.75
N ASP A 74 1.43 -5.70 -12.68
CA ASP A 74 2.24 -5.25 -11.55
C ASP A 74 2.33 -3.72 -11.55
N GLU A 75 1.90 -3.10 -10.44
CA GLU A 75 2.01 -1.67 -10.24
C GLU A 75 3.42 -1.29 -9.72
N SER A 76 3.72 0.00 -9.68
CA SER A 76 4.92 0.48 -9.02
C SER A 76 4.81 0.30 -7.51
N TYR A 77 5.96 0.10 -6.84
CA TYR A 77 6.01 0.14 -5.39
C TYR A 77 5.56 1.49 -4.84
N VAL A 78 4.80 1.44 -3.77
CA VAL A 78 4.43 2.58 -2.94
C VAL A 78 4.90 2.33 -1.51
N SER A 79 4.85 3.33 -0.63
CA SER A 79 5.37 3.21 0.72
C SER A 79 4.49 3.90 1.76
N ASP A 80 4.66 3.50 3.02
CA ASP A 80 4.28 4.20 4.24
C ASP A 80 2.84 4.79 4.21
N GLY A 81 1.84 3.95 3.98
CA GLY A 81 0.43 4.32 3.99
C GLY A 81 -0.14 4.79 2.65
N SER A 82 0.67 4.87 1.60
CA SER A 82 0.18 5.17 0.25
C SER A 82 -0.71 4.05 -0.28
N LEU A 83 -1.65 4.36 -1.16
CA LEU A 83 -2.52 3.37 -1.79
C LEU A 83 -1.74 2.55 -2.84
N SER A 84 -1.78 1.22 -2.74
CA SER A 84 -1.50 0.28 -3.84
C SER A 84 -2.78 -0.41 -4.25
N GLY A 85 -3.01 -0.55 -5.54
CA GLY A 85 -4.26 -1.00 -6.11
C GLY A 85 -5.14 0.14 -6.60
N THR A 86 -6.44 -0.10 -6.72
CA THR A 86 -7.39 0.85 -7.28
C THR A 86 -8.45 1.27 -6.26
N TYR A 87 -9.07 2.42 -6.52
CA TYR A 87 -10.22 2.90 -5.77
C TYR A 87 -11.37 3.23 -6.73
N ALA A 88 -12.54 2.65 -6.46
CA ALA A 88 -13.78 2.86 -7.25
C ALA A 88 -13.70 2.44 -8.75
N GLU A 89 -12.71 1.63 -9.12
CA GLU A 89 -12.56 1.13 -10.50
C GLU A 89 -13.07 -0.30 -10.68
N GLY A 90 -13.43 -0.95 -9.58
CA GLY A 90 -13.93 -2.32 -9.62
C GLY A 90 -12.91 -3.37 -10.04
N LYS A 91 -11.61 -3.06 -9.94
CA LYS A 91 -10.50 -3.96 -10.27
C LYS A 91 -10.07 -4.76 -9.06
N ARG A 92 -9.87 -6.06 -9.23
CA ARG A 92 -9.41 -6.91 -8.13
C ARG A 92 -7.88 -6.87 -7.99
N LEU A 93 -7.42 -7.00 -6.77
CA LEU A 93 -6.05 -7.39 -6.49
C LEU A 93 -5.91 -8.90 -6.72
N GLU A 94 -4.82 -9.33 -7.33
CA GLU A 94 -4.51 -10.73 -7.63
C GLU A 94 -3.26 -11.22 -6.91
N ALA A 95 -2.29 -10.34 -6.63
CA ALA A 95 -1.09 -10.63 -5.84
C ALA A 95 -0.56 -9.37 -5.16
N ILE A 96 0.36 -9.57 -4.20
CA ILE A 96 1.07 -8.51 -3.49
C ILE A 96 2.51 -8.92 -3.21
N ARG A 97 3.40 -7.93 -3.15
CA ARG A 97 4.77 -8.03 -2.64
C ARG A 97 4.98 -6.94 -1.61
N ILE A 98 5.60 -7.29 -0.49
CA ILE A 98 5.86 -6.35 0.61
C ILE A 98 7.29 -6.54 1.08
N LYS A 99 8.03 -5.46 1.29
CA LYS A 99 9.38 -5.47 1.85
C LYS A 99 9.61 -4.29 2.79
N VAL A 100 10.56 -4.42 3.68
CA VAL A 100 10.96 -3.37 4.62
C VAL A 100 12.34 -2.82 4.24
N ASN A 101 12.58 -1.57 4.57
CA ASN A 101 13.88 -0.93 4.47
C ASN A 101 14.45 -0.76 5.88
N ASN A 102 15.27 -1.70 6.32
CA ASN A 102 15.87 -1.74 7.65
C ASN A 102 16.68 -0.47 7.97
N LYS A 103 17.34 0.10 6.96
CA LYS A 103 18.12 1.34 7.11
C LYS A 103 17.23 2.53 7.48
N LEU A 104 16.08 2.68 6.80
CA LEU A 104 15.14 3.76 7.12
C LEU A 104 14.38 3.50 8.41
N ALA A 105 14.04 2.25 8.69
CA ALA A 105 13.38 1.86 9.94
C ALA A 105 14.32 1.91 11.16
N GLY A 106 15.65 1.91 10.95
CA GLY A 106 16.63 1.90 12.03
C GLY A 106 16.53 0.64 12.91
N ALA A 107 16.16 -0.50 12.33
CA ALA A 107 15.97 -1.76 13.01
C ALA A 107 16.16 -2.93 12.04
N GLU A 108 16.76 -4.02 12.51
CA GLU A 108 16.93 -5.24 11.73
C GLU A 108 15.67 -6.14 11.85
N GLY A 109 15.31 -6.78 10.75
CA GLY A 109 14.18 -7.69 10.70
C GLY A 109 13.58 -7.78 9.31
N GLY A 110 12.40 -8.37 9.22
CA GLY A 110 11.69 -8.58 7.98
C GLY A 110 10.18 -8.40 8.11
N VAL A 111 9.50 -8.61 7.03
CA VAL A 111 8.04 -8.67 6.97
C VAL A 111 7.60 -10.03 6.41
N THR A 112 6.66 -10.69 7.09
CA THR A 112 6.02 -11.91 6.59
C THR A 112 4.55 -11.65 6.36
N TYR A 113 4.01 -12.25 5.31
CA TYR A 113 2.61 -12.05 4.93
C TYR A 113 2.05 -13.24 4.17
N ARG A 114 0.73 -13.35 4.17
CA ARG A 114 0.00 -14.34 3.37
C ARG A 114 -1.33 -13.75 2.91
N THR A 115 -1.86 -14.29 1.83
CA THR A 115 -3.15 -13.87 1.27
C THR A 115 -4.14 -15.02 1.20
N HIS A 116 -5.41 -14.69 1.37
CA HIS A 116 -6.54 -15.58 1.06
C HIS A 116 -6.95 -15.33 -0.39
N VAL A 117 -6.88 -16.38 -1.19
CA VAL A 117 -7.12 -16.33 -2.64
C VAL A 117 -8.39 -17.08 -2.98
N GLN A 118 -9.19 -16.51 -3.88
CA GLN A 118 -10.41 -17.14 -4.41
C GLN A 118 -10.17 -18.60 -4.83
N LYS A 119 -10.98 -19.53 -4.31
CA LYS A 119 -10.95 -20.98 -4.60
C LYS A 119 -9.66 -21.71 -4.17
N ILE A 120 -8.70 -21.01 -3.55
CA ILE A 120 -7.48 -21.60 -3.02
C ILE A 120 -7.52 -21.58 -1.48
N GLY A 121 -8.02 -20.48 -0.89
CA GLY A 121 -7.95 -20.25 0.54
C GLY A 121 -6.67 -19.53 0.94
N TRP A 122 -6.26 -19.67 2.20
CA TRP A 122 -5.02 -19.13 2.71
C TRP A 122 -3.82 -19.82 2.09
N GLN A 123 -2.92 -19.00 1.51
CA GLN A 123 -1.62 -19.47 1.06
C GLN A 123 -0.62 -19.53 2.21
N ASP A 124 0.52 -20.18 1.98
CA ASP A 124 1.63 -20.19 2.92
C ASP A 124 2.19 -18.78 3.14
N TRP A 125 2.83 -18.58 4.30
CA TRP A 125 3.54 -17.36 4.63
C TRP A 125 4.76 -17.18 3.72
N VAL A 126 4.90 -15.99 3.17
CA VAL A 126 6.08 -15.55 2.40
C VAL A 126 6.71 -14.34 3.05
N SER A 127 7.94 -13.99 2.67
CA SER A 127 8.71 -12.91 3.29
C SER A 127 9.33 -11.98 2.26
N ASP A 128 9.59 -10.76 2.68
CA ASP A 128 10.54 -9.79 2.12
C ASP A 128 10.57 -9.71 0.58
N GLY A 129 9.48 -9.29 -0.01
CA GLY A 129 9.32 -9.10 -1.45
C GLY A 129 8.91 -10.33 -2.25
N ALA A 130 8.78 -11.52 -1.61
CA ALA A 130 8.23 -12.69 -2.27
C ALA A 130 6.75 -12.46 -2.61
N LYS A 131 6.27 -13.04 -3.71
CA LYS A 131 4.88 -12.88 -4.15
C LYS A 131 3.93 -13.72 -3.29
N SER A 132 2.86 -13.11 -2.76
CA SER A 132 1.67 -13.79 -2.24
C SER A 132 0.47 -13.47 -3.13
N GLY A 133 -0.32 -14.48 -3.46
CA GLY A 133 -1.39 -14.38 -4.45
C GLY A 133 -1.05 -15.13 -5.75
N THR A 134 -1.81 -14.87 -6.80
CA THR A 134 -1.66 -15.49 -8.12
C THR A 134 -1.54 -14.43 -9.21
N THR A 135 -0.95 -14.78 -10.35
CA THR A 135 -0.89 -13.92 -11.53
C THR A 135 -1.26 -14.74 -12.77
N GLY A 136 -2.07 -14.18 -13.67
CA GLY A 136 -2.54 -14.88 -14.87
C GLY A 136 -3.64 -15.92 -14.63
N GLU A 137 -4.13 -16.09 -13.40
CA GLU A 137 -5.16 -17.07 -13.07
C GLU A 137 -6.55 -16.44 -12.87
N ALA A 138 -6.66 -15.13 -12.99
CA ALA A 138 -7.88 -14.36 -12.80
C ALA A 138 -8.56 -14.61 -11.43
N LYS A 139 -7.77 -14.90 -10.38
CA LYS A 139 -8.23 -15.14 -9.01
C LYS A 139 -8.02 -13.89 -8.16
N ARG A 140 -9.04 -13.47 -7.44
CA ARG A 140 -8.97 -12.30 -6.56
C ARG A 140 -8.33 -12.64 -5.22
N LEU A 141 -7.68 -11.65 -4.62
CA LEU A 141 -7.42 -11.63 -3.19
C LEU A 141 -8.70 -11.29 -2.44
N GLU A 142 -8.94 -11.95 -1.32
CA GLU A 142 -10.10 -11.76 -0.45
C GLU A 142 -9.72 -11.28 0.96
N ALA A 143 -8.53 -11.66 1.45
CA ALA A 143 -7.98 -11.18 2.71
C ALA A 143 -6.46 -11.26 2.73
N ILE A 144 -5.85 -10.59 3.71
CA ILE A 144 -4.40 -10.57 3.93
C ILE A 144 -4.08 -10.54 5.42
N GLU A 145 -2.96 -11.15 5.79
CA GLU A 145 -2.33 -11.05 7.11
C GLU A 145 -0.87 -10.65 6.95
N ILE A 146 -0.40 -9.74 7.79
CA ILE A 146 0.97 -9.19 7.73
C ILE A 146 1.56 -9.14 9.13
N LYS A 147 2.82 -9.58 9.29
CA LYS A 147 3.59 -9.55 10.54
C LYS A 147 4.98 -9.00 10.28
N LEU A 148 5.55 -8.34 11.26
CA LEU A 148 6.98 -8.05 11.32
C LEU A 148 7.73 -9.17 12.04
N THR A 149 9.03 -9.28 11.78
CA THR A 149 9.94 -10.19 12.44
C THR A 149 11.19 -9.48 12.93
N GLY A 150 11.94 -10.10 13.82
CA GLY A 150 13.17 -9.56 14.38
C GLY A 150 12.94 -8.28 15.21
N GLU A 151 13.95 -7.43 15.27
CA GLU A 151 13.94 -6.18 16.01
C GLU A 151 12.85 -5.20 15.51
N LEU A 152 12.47 -5.28 14.23
CA LEU A 152 11.34 -4.52 13.69
C LEU A 152 10.04 -4.78 14.45
N ALA A 153 9.76 -6.05 14.80
CA ALA A 153 8.56 -6.42 15.56
C ALA A 153 8.56 -5.90 17.00
N GLU A 154 9.73 -5.61 17.55
CA GLU A 154 9.89 -5.03 18.90
C GLU A 154 9.71 -3.51 18.87
N LYS A 155 10.18 -2.85 17.81
CA LYS A 155 10.16 -1.38 17.67
C LYS A 155 8.89 -0.83 17.03
N TYR A 156 8.20 -1.63 16.19
CA TYR A 156 7.06 -1.18 15.41
C TYR A 156 5.87 -2.13 15.51
N ASP A 157 4.68 -1.56 15.32
CA ASP A 157 3.47 -2.27 14.93
C ASP A 157 3.24 -2.04 13.43
N VAL A 158 2.92 -3.10 12.67
CA VAL A 158 2.48 -2.94 11.29
C VAL A 158 0.96 -2.82 11.26
N TYR A 159 0.47 -1.71 10.75
CA TYR A 159 -0.95 -1.48 10.48
C TYR A 159 -1.23 -1.58 8.99
N TYR A 160 -2.35 -2.19 8.66
CA TYR A 160 -2.79 -2.31 7.26
C TYR A 160 -4.31 -2.32 7.17
N ARG A 161 -4.84 -1.72 6.11
CA ARG A 161 -6.27 -1.74 5.79
C ARG A 161 -6.47 -1.99 4.31
N VAL A 162 -7.64 -2.51 3.95
CA VAL A 162 -7.99 -2.84 2.57
C VAL A 162 -9.31 -2.20 2.16
N HIS A 163 -9.41 -1.87 0.88
CA HIS A 163 -10.66 -1.56 0.23
C HIS A 163 -11.26 -2.86 -0.31
N ALA A 164 -12.44 -3.22 0.19
CA ALA A 164 -13.13 -4.45 -0.18
C ALA A 164 -14.41 -4.14 -0.96
N GLN A 165 -14.66 -4.90 -2.02
CA GLN A 165 -15.87 -4.81 -2.82
C GLN A 165 -17.13 -4.79 -1.92
N THR A 166 -18.04 -3.85 -2.13
CA THR A 166 -19.30 -3.65 -1.39
C THR A 166 -19.13 -2.96 -0.04
N TYR A 167 -18.00 -3.19 0.66
CA TYR A 167 -17.74 -2.66 2.01
C TYR A 167 -16.94 -1.36 2.01
N GLY A 168 -16.22 -1.06 0.92
CA GLY A 168 -15.32 0.08 0.87
C GLY A 168 -14.08 -0.13 1.74
N TRP A 169 -13.55 0.94 2.32
CA TRP A 169 -12.42 0.85 3.25
C TRP A 169 -12.84 0.21 4.57
N LEU A 170 -12.18 -0.88 4.92
CA LEU A 170 -12.27 -1.48 6.24
C LEU A 170 -11.33 -0.76 7.21
N ASN A 171 -11.52 -1.00 8.51
CA ASN A 171 -10.64 -0.44 9.54
C ASN A 171 -9.24 -1.06 9.52
N TRP A 172 -8.31 -0.45 10.24
CA TRP A 172 -6.96 -0.92 10.36
C TRP A 172 -6.87 -2.24 11.15
N ALA A 173 -6.31 -3.25 10.52
CA ALA A 173 -5.80 -4.46 11.17
C ALA A 173 -4.34 -4.25 11.56
N LYS A 174 -3.81 -5.03 12.50
CA LYS A 174 -2.41 -4.97 12.90
C LYS A 174 -1.81 -6.34 13.23
N ASN A 175 -0.51 -6.48 13.03
CA ASN A 175 0.32 -7.57 13.57
C ASN A 175 -0.26 -8.98 13.37
N GLY A 176 -0.67 -9.31 12.17
CA GLY A 176 -1.20 -10.63 11.82
C GLY A 176 -2.71 -10.79 11.99
N GLN A 177 -3.44 -9.74 12.34
CA GLN A 177 -4.90 -9.77 12.23
C GLN A 177 -5.32 -9.86 10.76
N THR A 178 -6.40 -10.56 10.48
CA THR A 178 -6.93 -10.66 9.12
C THR A 178 -7.56 -9.34 8.68
N ALA A 179 -7.10 -8.76 7.58
CA ALA A 179 -7.75 -7.65 6.90
C ALA A 179 -8.43 -8.13 5.63
N GLY A 180 -9.71 -7.83 5.45
CA GLY A 180 -10.46 -8.20 4.25
C GLY A 180 -11.75 -8.95 4.52
N THR A 181 -12.08 -9.89 3.63
CA THR A 181 -13.29 -10.70 3.72
C THR A 181 -12.95 -12.18 3.56
N THR A 182 -13.62 -13.04 4.32
CA THR A 182 -13.48 -14.50 4.16
C THR A 182 -14.85 -15.15 4.04
N GLY A 183 -15.02 -16.07 3.08
CA GLY A 183 -16.28 -16.75 2.84
C GLY A 183 -17.35 -15.91 2.11
N LEU A 184 -17.13 -14.64 1.87
CA LEU A 184 -18.09 -13.71 1.26
C LEU A 184 -17.90 -13.50 -0.24
N ALA A 185 -16.86 -14.09 -0.82
CA ALA A 185 -16.52 -13.95 -2.24
C ALA A 185 -16.40 -12.48 -2.69
N ARG A 186 -15.82 -11.60 -1.84
CA ARG A 186 -15.58 -10.19 -2.15
C ARG A 186 -14.10 -9.96 -2.42
N ARG A 187 -13.81 -9.21 -3.50
CA ARG A 187 -12.43 -8.92 -3.88
C ARG A 187 -11.85 -7.78 -3.05
N LEU A 188 -10.56 -7.82 -2.84
CA LEU A 188 -9.78 -6.64 -2.46
C LEU A 188 -9.52 -5.80 -3.72
N GLU A 189 -9.58 -4.48 -3.57
CA GLU A 189 -9.39 -3.52 -4.65
C GLU A 189 -8.20 -2.59 -4.40
N GLY A 190 -7.88 -2.33 -3.14
CA GLY A 190 -6.74 -1.51 -2.72
C GLY A 190 -6.27 -1.87 -1.32
N ILE A 191 -5.04 -1.47 -1.01
CA ILE A 191 -4.41 -1.68 0.31
C ILE A 191 -3.54 -0.49 0.69
N GLN A 192 -3.48 -0.21 1.99
CA GLN A 192 -2.54 0.71 2.63
C GLN A 192 -1.84 -0.01 3.76
N ILE A 193 -0.52 0.17 3.88
CA ILE A 193 0.31 -0.47 4.91
C ILE A 193 1.26 0.57 5.50
N VAL A 194 1.41 0.61 6.82
CA VAL A 194 2.28 1.57 7.50
C VAL A 194 2.92 0.95 8.74
N LEU A 195 4.15 1.34 9.05
CA LEU A 195 4.80 1.06 10.32
C LEU A 195 4.56 2.22 11.30
N VAL A 196 4.13 1.89 12.50
CA VAL A 196 3.91 2.84 13.59
C VAL A 196 4.79 2.43 14.76
N PRO A 197 5.47 3.35 15.48
CA PRO A 197 6.23 2.99 16.66
C PRO A 197 5.40 2.11 17.61
N LYS A 198 6.04 1.14 18.25
CA LYS A 198 5.39 0.12 19.09
C LYS A 198 4.42 0.73 20.10
N GLY A 199 3.19 0.21 20.13
CA GLY A 199 2.12 0.72 20.98
C GLY A 199 1.46 2.02 20.49
N GLY A 200 1.92 2.58 19.37
CA GLY A 200 1.29 3.75 18.74
C GLY A 200 -0.10 3.45 18.19
N LYS A 201 -0.89 4.50 18.01
CA LYS A 201 -2.24 4.39 17.45
C LYS A 201 -2.19 4.21 15.94
N ALA A 202 -3.15 3.48 15.40
CA ALA A 202 -3.38 3.44 13.94
C ALA A 202 -3.54 4.85 13.38
N PRO A 203 -3.12 5.10 12.13
CA PRO A 203 -3.37 6.37 11.46
C PRO A 203 -4.87 6.67 11.40
N ALA A 204 -5.22 7.95 11.35
CA ALA A 204 -6.59 8.35 11.08
C ALA A 204 -7.10 7.68 9.79
N ALA A 205 -8.28 7.10 9.85
CA ALA A 205 -8.85 6.36 8.73
C ALA A 205 -9.99 7.16 8.11
N GLU A 206 -9.67 7.97 7.13
CA GLU A 206 -10.67 8.67 6.31
C GLU A 206 -10.52 8.28 4.83
N PRO A 207 -11.61 8.00 4.13
CA PRO A 207 -12.95 7.73 4.66
C PRO A 207 -13.07 6.30 5.23
N LEU A 208 -13.77 6.15 6.35
CA LEU A 208 -14.19 4.84 6.87
C LEU A 208 -15.60 4.54 6.38
N THR A 209 -15.77 3.41 5.73
CA THR A 209 -17.08 2.90 5.35
C THR A 209 -17.54 1.73 6.24
N ASP A 210 -16.60 1.03 6.87
CA ASP A 210 -16.89 -0.06 7.82
C ASP A 210 -15.90 -0.03 9.00
N GLN A 211 -16.39 -0.21 10.22
CA GLN A 211 -15.58 -0.21 11.45
C GLN A 211 -14.82 -1.54 11.65
N ARG A 212 -15.17 -2.57 10.92
CA ARG A 212 -14.51 -3.89 10.99
C ARG A 212 -13.25 -3.88 10.11
N TYR A 213 -12.20 -4.54 10.55
CA TYR A 213 -11.00 -4.81 9.73
C TYR A 213 -11.13 -6.13 8.95
N CYS A 214 -12.03 -7.02 9.37
CA CYS A 214 -12.37 -8.25 8.65
C CYS A 214 -13.87 -8.50 8.70
N VAL A 215 -14.45 -8.95 7.59
CA VAL A 215 -15.84 -9.38 7.47
C VAL A 215 -15.88 -10.84 7.07
N THR A 216 -16.56 -11.66 7.87
CA THR A 216 -16.68 -13.10 7.64
C THR A 216 -18.14 -13.50 7.47
N LEU A 217 -18.37 -14.59 6.74
CA LEU A 217 -19.68 -15.26 6.73
C LEU A 217 -19.89 -15.85 8.15
N GLN A 218 -21.01 -15.52 8.78
CA GLN A 218 -21.47 -16.12 10.03
C GLN A 218 -22.22 -17.41 9.75
#